data_9dd9843c5c251757b4f562ee834e3367
#
_entry.id   9dd9843c5c251757b4f562ee834e3367
#
_cell.length_a   1.000
_cell.length_b   1.000
_cell.length_c   1.000
_cell.angle_alpha   90.00
_cell.angle_beta   90.00
_cell.angle_gamma   90.00
#
_symmetry.space_group_name_H-M   'P 1'
#
loop_
_entity.id
_entity.type
_entity.pdbx_description
1 polymer ?
#
loop_
_entity_poly.entity_id
_entity_poly.type
_entity_poly.pdbx_seq_one_letter_code
_entity_poly.pdbx_strand_id
1 'polypeptide(L)'
;MNEQNERTGFCPECAAELHIPAGLSEFSCMYCGARLTPEQLVAQPRSALSEEDAEQSFRAAAAQLAGCIRNYPGYNRKILRDEFAAAFEAYEQGTTPIFEQLDCAVRAQEERRAALLDEAAETMLNDLEAAWQSDPKWKSKSGRTAVRDDDKVILAIFFVPALRKQALSVSEELCTRIHEKWMVRHPDSLFYLGDYETLVGGFRKKFLGLCFITTAVCEAQGLPDDCAELTAFRAFRDGYLRACPDGEALIAEYYNIAPGIVTCIDLCSDRASKYAVIRETWLEPCYRDLQENRPERCKERYVRMVRSLEREYLS
;
A
#
# COMPACT_ATOMS: atom_id res chain seq x y z
N MET A 1 -23.97 26.95 41.58
CA MET A 1 -23.27 26.58 40.35
C MET A 1 -23.01 25.09 40.49
N ASN A 2 -23.61 24.26 39.58
CA ASN A 2 -23.75 22.81 39.79
C ASN A 2 -22.45 22.07 39.48
N GLU A 3 -21.76 21.57 40.48
CA GLU A 3 -20.62 20.65 40.37
C GLU A 3 -21.02 19.15 40.26
N GLN A 4 -22.27 18.84 39.92
CA GLN A 4 -22.81 17.47 40.02
C GLN A 4 -23.09 16.80 38.69
N ASN A 5 -22.52 17.25 37.57
CA ASN A 5 -22.95 16.68 36.27
C ASN A 5 -21.79 16.32 35.32
N GLU A 6 -20.62 16.02 35.83
CA GLU A 6 -19.50 15.51 35.06
C GLU A 6 -19.11 14.12 35.52
N ARG A 7 -18.84 13.24 34.55
CA ARG A 7 -18.24 11.92 34.77
C ARG A 7 -16.76 12.00 34.48
N THR A 8 -15.93 11.68 35.45
CA THR A 8 -14.47 11.65 35.29
C THR A 8 -13.99 10.21 35.20
N GLY A 9 -13.04 9.97 34.33
CA GLY A 9 -12.38 8.69 34.18
C GLY A 9 -11.25 8.78 33.16
N PHE A 10 -10.54 7.68 32.94
CA PHE A 10 -9.42 7.64 32.02
C PHE A 10 -9.82 6.96 30.71
N CYS A 11 -9.31 7.45 29.60
CA CYS A 11 -9.46 6.82 28.30
C CYS A 11 -8.79 5.43 28.34
N PRO A 12 -9.49 4.35 27.96
CA PRO A 12 -8.88 3.02 27.93
C PRO A 12 -7.75 2.89 26.89
N GLU A 13 -7.76 3.76 25.84
CA GLU A 13 -6.81 3.69 24.75
C GLU A 13 -5.52 4.49 24.99
N CYS A 14 -5.63 5.69 25.58
CA CYS A 14 -4.46 6.57 25.77
C CYS A 14 -4.18 6.95 27.23
N ALA A 15 -4.95 6.40 28.16
CA ALA A 15 -4.86 6.68 29.61
C ALA A 15 -5.02 8.17 29.99
N ALA A 16 -5.39 9.06 29.08
CA ALA A 16 -5.65 10.46 29.37
C ALA A 16 -6.89 10.60 30.27
N GLU A 17 -6.81 11.49 31.25
CA GLU A 17 -7.94 11.84 32.10
C GLU A 17 -8.97 12.64 31.30
N LEU A 18 -10.22 12.22 31.38
CA LEU A 18 -11.34 12.81 30.64
C LEU A 18 -12.42 13.26 31.63
N HIS A 19 -12.91 14.48 31.43
CA HIS A 19 -14.07 15.05 32.14
C HIS A 19 -15.21 15.15 31.13
N ILE A 20 -16.25 14.33 31.30
CA ILE A 20 -17.33 14.20 30.34
C ILE A 20 -18.63 14.74 30.94
N PRO A 21 -19.34 15.61 30.22
CA PRO A 21 -20.67 16.05 30.65
C PRO A 21 -21.62 14.87 30.80
N ALA A 22 -22.42 14.83 31.85
CA ALA A 22 -23.44 13.83 32.03
C ALA A 22 -24.48 13.89 30.89
N GLY A 23 -24.88 12.71 30.38
CA GLY A 23 -25.90 12.61 29.36
C GLY A 23 -25.39 12.39 27.95
N LEU A 24 -24.07 12.34 27.72
CA LEU A 24 -23.52 11.88 26.47
C LEU A 24 -23.61 10.35 26.39
N SER A 25 -24.11 9.83 25.27
CA SER A 25 -24.11 8.40 24.98
C SER A 25 -22.81 7.94 24.33
N GLU A 26 -22.19 8.80 23.52
CA GLU A 26 -20.91 8.57 22.84
C GLU A 26 -20.13 9.88 22.77
N PHE A 27 -18.80 9.77 22.76
CA PHE A 27 -17.90 10.91 22.57
C PHE A 27 -16.57 10.43 21.95
N SER A 28 -15.78 11.37 21.44
CA SER A 28 -14.40 11.10 20.99
C SER A 28 -13.41 11.60 22.02
N CYS A 29 -12.43 10.78 22.38
CA CYS A 29 -11.33 11.20 23.22
C CYS A 29 -10.60 12.38 22.56
N MET A 30 -10.48 13.50 23.27
CA MET A 30 -9.85 14.72 22.75
C MET A 30 -8.33 14.59 22.56
N TYR A 31 -7.72 13.54 23.12
CA TYR A 31 -6.28 13.30 23.06
C TYR A 31 -5.89 12.29 21.98
N CYS A 32 -6.63 11.19 21.84
CA CYS A 32 -6.29 10.12 20.86
C CYS A 32 -7.35 9.92 19.76
N GLY A 33 -8.50 10.61 19.83
CA GLY A 33 -9.57 10.49 18.85
C GLY A 33 -10.43 9.22 18.96
N ALA A 34 -10.15 8.31 19.89
CA ALA A 34 -10.92 7.08 20.07
C ALA A 34 -12.38 7.39 20.38
N ARG A 35 -13.32 6.72 19.69
CA ARG A 35 -14.75 6.79 19.99
C ARG A 35 -15.06 5.90 21.20
N LEU A 36 -15.66 6.49 22.20
CA LEU A 36 -15.90 5.87 23.50
C LEU A 36 -17.34 6.13 23.96
N THR A 37 -17.84 5.22 24.77
CA THR A 37 -19.00 5.47 25.63
C THR A 37 -18.55 5.79 27.05
N PRO A 38 -19.35 6.50 27.86
CA PRO A 38 -19.00 6.81 29.25
C PRO A 38 -18.71 5.58 30.13
N GLU A 39 -19.29 4.40 29.77
CA GLU A 39 -19.08 3.14 30.45
C GLU A 39 -17.71 2.51 30.17
N GLN A 40 -17.09 2.88 29.06
CA GLN A 40 -15.74 2.41 28.69
C GLN A 40 -14.62 3.15 29.42
N LEU A 41 -14.93 4.28 30.09
CA LEU A 41 -13.94 4.94 30.92
C LEU A 41 -13.50 4.04 32.08
N VAL A 42 -12.21 3.98 32.29
CA VAL A 42 -11.62 3.21 33.41
C VAL A 42 -11.40 4.11 34.61
N ALA A 43 -11.62 3.58 35.82
CA ALA A 43 -11.49 4.32 37.06
C ALA A 43 -10.03 4.67 37.44
N GLN A 44 -9.09 3.89 36.88
CA GLN A 44 -7.66 4.13 37.01
C GLN A 44 -7.03 4.07 35.64
N PRO A 45 -6.01 4.91 35.35
CA PRO A 45 -5.26 4.74 34.12
C PRO A 45 -4.74 3.30 34.11
N ARG A 46 -4.80 2.62 32.95
CA ARG A 46 -3.99 1.43 32.76
C ARG A 46 -2.61 1.81 33.24
N SER A 47 -2.08 1.10 34.22
CA SER A 47 -0.78 1.40 34.80
C SER A 47 0.18 1.68 33.65
N ALA A 48 0.71 2.88 33.60
CA ALA A 48 1.73 3.22 32.61
C ALA A 48 2.75 2.09 32.68
N LEU A 49 3.10 1.51 31.54
CA LEU A 49 4.18 0.51 31.49
C LEU A 49 5.35 1.10 32.28
N SER A 50 5.99 0.31 33.12
CA SER A 50 7.24 0.76 33.73
C SER A 50 8.19 1.14 32.59
N GLU A 51 9.15 2.01 32.82
CA GLU A 51 10.12 2.42 31.80
C GLU A 51 10.83 1.19 31.21
N GLU A 52 11.14 0.19 32.04
CA GLU A 52 11.77 -1.07 31.62
C GLU A 52 10.82 -1.92 30.76
N ASP A 53 9.55 -2.03 31.15
CA ASP A 53 8.54 -2.78 30.37
C ASP A 53 8.23 -2.07 29.05
N ALA A 54 8.21 -0.73 29.03
CA ALA A 54 8.01 0.05 27.82
C ALA A 54 9.19 -0.12 26.84
N GLU A 55 10.42 -0.09 27.34
CA GLU A 55 11.62 -0.32 26.54
C GLU A 55 11.66 -1.75 25.98
N GLN A 56 11.33 -2.75 26.81
CA GLN A 56 11.26 -4.15 26.36
C GLN A 56 10.17 -4.33 25.30
N SER A 57 8.99 -3.76 25.51
CA SER A 57 7.85 -3.81 24.58
C SER A 57 8.20 -3.13 23.25
N PHE A 58 8.88 -1.98 23.30
CA PHE A 58 9.36 -1.28 22.12
C PHE A 58 10.32 -2.15 21.30
N ARG A 59 11.36 -2.71 21.93
CA ARG A 59 12.34 -3.57 21.25
C ARG A 59 11.69 -4.79 20.63
N ALA A 60 10.75 -5.42 21.34
CA ALA A 60 10.01 -6.58 20.86
C ALA A 60 9.15 -6.24 19.64
N ALA A 61 8.49 -5.08 19.61
CA ALA A 61 7.71 -4.63 18.47
C ALA A 61 8.58 -4.19 17.29
N ALA A 62 9.63 -3.41 17.55
CA ALA A 62 10.55 -2.93 16.51
C ALA A 62 11.23 -4.10 15.77
N ALA A 63 11.65 -5.14 16.47
CA ALA A 63 12.24 -6.35 15.88
C ALA A 63 11.25 -7.16 15.01
N GLN A 64 9.94 -6.93 15.13
CA GLN A 64 8.94 -7.60 14.32
C GLN A 64 8.53 -6.83 13.06
N LEU A 65 8.95 -5.56 12.90
CA LEU A 65 8.52 -4.72 11.77
C LEU A 65 8.98 -5.30 10.42
N ALA A 66 10.20 -5.78 10.31
CA ALA A 66 10.68 -6.46 9.10
C ALA A 66 9.87 -7.75 8.82
N GLY A 67 9.42 -8.43 9.87
CA GLY A 67 8.53 -9.58 9.79
C GLY A 67 7.16 -9.25 9.19
N CYS A 68 6.67 -8.03 9.37
CA CYS A 68 5.44 -7.56 8.72
C CYS A 68 5.56 -7.53 7.18
N ILE A 69 6.76 -7.65 6.64
CA ILE A 69 7.00 -7.77 5.20
C ILE A 69 7.40 -9.22 4.87
N ARG A 70 8.39 -9.76 5.54
CA ARG A 70 9.02 -11.04 5.20
C ARG A 70 8.15 -12.27 5.52
N ASN A 71 7.23 -12.17 6.48
CA ASN A 71 6.31 -13.25 6.83
C ASN A 71 5.06 -13.31 5.93
N TYR A 72 4.99 -12.47 4.90
CA TYR A 72 3.91 -12.42 3.93
C TYR A 72 4.39 -12.75 2.50
N PRO A 73 5.02 -13.93 2.29
CA PRO A 73 5.54 -14.28 0.98
C PRO A 73 4.41 -14.35 -0.06
N GLY A 74 4.66 -13.79 -1.24
CA GLY A 74 3.69 -13.77 -2.32
C GLY A 74 2.61 -12.69 -2.23
N TYR A 75 2.62 -11.83 -1.21
CA TYR A 75 1.69 -10.70 -1.14
C TYR A 75 1.95 -9.65 -2.23
N ASN A 76 3.18 -9.53 -2.72
CA ASN A 76 3.50 -8.75 -3.92
C ASN A 76 2.73 -9.19 -5.18
N ARG A 77 2.14 -10.39 -5.18
CA ARG A 77 1.30 -10.95 -6.25
C ARG A 77 -0.20 -10.84 -5.97
N LYS A 78 -0.61 -10.55 -4.73
CA LYS A 78 -2.02 -10.39 -4.32
C LYS A 78 -2.56 -8.99 -4.56
N ILE A 79 -2.03 -8.29 -5.55
CA ILE A 79 -2.47 -6.96 -5.98
C ILE A 79 -3.47 -7.07 -7.13
N LEU A 80 -4.11 -8.22 -7.25
CA LEU A 80 -5.21 -8.44 -8.16
C LEU A 80 -6.48 -7.84 -7.58
N ARG A 81 -7.26 -7.20 -8.42
CA ARG A 81 -8.47 -6.49 -8.03
C ARG A 81 -9.42 -7.32 -7.16
N ASP A 82 -9.65 -8.57 -7.53
CA ASP A 82 -10.62 -9.44 -6.86
C ASP A 82 -10.06 -10.08 -5.57
N GLU A 83 -8.73 -10.07 -5.38
CA GLU A 83 -8.04 -10.66 -4.24
C GLU A 83 -7.52 -9.62 -3.24
N PHE A 84 -7.23 -8.41 -3.69
CA PHE A 84 -6.54 -7.39 -2.90
C PHE A 84 -7.24 -7.08 -1.58
N ALA A 85 -8.56 -6.86 -1.61
CA ALA A 85 -9.30 -6.47 -0.43
C ALA A 85 -9.22 -7.54 0.68
N ALA A 86 -9.40 -8.83 0.33
CA ALA A 86 -9.29 -9.93 1.27
C ALA A 86 -7.85 -10.15 1.76
N ALA A 87 -6.88 -10.01 0.87
CA ALA A 87 -5.47 -10.09 1.23
C ALA A 87 -5.06 -8.95 2.17
N PHE A 88 -5.53 -7.73 1.92
CA PHE A 88 -5.27 -6.58 2.76
C PHE A 88 -5.88 -6.73 4.15
N GLU A 89 -7.14 -7.19 4.24
CA GLU A 89 -7.80 -7.45 5.51
C GLU A 89 -7.03 -8.51 6.35
N ALA A 90 -6.62 -9.61 5.73
CA ALA A 90 -5.82 -10.63 6.39
C ALA A 90 -4.44 -10.10 6.84
N TYR A 91 -3.83 -9.23 6.03
CA TYR A 91 -2.57 -8.56 6.37
C TYR A 91 -2.74 -7.63 7.57
N GLU A 92 -3.77 -6.78 7.54
CA GLU A 92 -4.11 -5.85 8.62
C GLU A 92 -4.33 -6.60 9.94
N GLN A 93 -5.16 -7.66 9.93
CA GLN A 93 -5.40 -8.50 11.12
C GLN A 93 -4.11 -9.09 11.70
N GLY A 94 -3.19 -9.53 10.85
CA GLY A 94 -1.93 -10.13 11.29
C GLY A 94 -0.89 -9.13 11.80
N THR A 95 -0.94 -7.86 11.38
CA THR A 95 0.05 -6.83 11.74
C THR A 95 -0.42 -5.86 12.81
N THR A 96 -1.72 -5.69 12.99
CA THR A 96 -2.32 -4.80 14.00
C THR A 96 -1.71 -4.97 15.39
N PRO A 97 -1.55 -6.18 15.95
CA PRO A 97 -0.99 -6.32 17.30
C PRO A 97 0.42 -5.76 17.44
N ILE A 98 1.24 -5.86 16.38
CA ILE A 98 2.62 -5.34 16.37
C ILE A 98 2.61 -3.81 16.36
N PHE A 99 1.75 -3.22 15.54
CA PHE A 99 1.63 -1.76 15.42
C PHE A 99 1.08 -1.13 16.70
N GLU A 100 0.06 -1.74 17.30
CA GLU A 100 -0.50 -1.31 18.58
C GLU A 100 0.50 -1.43 19.73
N GLN A 101 1.29 -2.51 19.76
CA GLN A 101 2.34 -2.70 20.74
C GLN A 101 3.41 -1.60 20.63
N LEU A 102 3.84 -1.30 19.39
CA LEU A 102 4.81 -0.23 19.15
C LEU A 102 4.25 1.13 19.58
N ASP A 103 3.03 1.46 19.19
CA ASP A 103 2.36 2.71 19.57
C ASP A 103 2.25 2.87 21.08
N CYS A 104 1.83 1.82 21.76
CA CYS A 104 1.71 1.83 23.21
C CYS A 104 3.07 2.06 23.90
N ALA A 105 4.12 1.39 23.43
CA ALA A 105 5.46 1.51 23.97
C ALA A 105 6.09 2.90 23.72
N VAL A 106 5.84 3.49 22.56
CA VAL A 106 6.32 4.84 22.21
C VAL A 106 5.58 5.90 23.03
N ARG A 107 4.25 5.78 23.17
CA ARG A 107 3.46 6.70 24.01
C ARG A 107 3.86 6.68 25.48
N ALA A 108 4.28 5.51 25.98
CA ALA A 108 4.78 5.41 27.36
C ALA A 108 6.14 6.13 27.57
N GLN A 109 6.82 6.51 26.47
CA GLN A 109 8.14 7.14 26.47
C GLN A 109 8.14 8.41 25.60
N GLU A 110 7.13 9.27 25.73
CA GLU A 110 6.86 10.38 24.82
C GLU A 110 8.06 11.34 24.65
N GLU A 111 8.86 11.56 25.70
CA GLU A 111 10.06 12.40 25.64
C GLU A 111 11.12 11.82 24.66
N ARG A 112 11.11 10.51 24.45
CA ARG A 112 12.02 9.80 23.55
C ARG A 112 11.39 9.48 22.19
N ARG A 113 10.16 9.88 21.96
CA ARG A 113 9.35 9.53 20.79
C ARG A 113 10.13 9.59 19.47
N ALA A 114 10.74 10.73 19.19
CA ALA A 114 11.46 10.93 17.94
C ALA A 114 12.63 9.94 17.76
N ALA A 115 13.38 9.69 18.84
CA ALA A 115 14.48 8.74 18.84
C ALA A 115 14.00 7.29 18.66
N LEU A 116 12.92 6.91 19.35
CA LEU A 116 12.35 5.57 19.24
C LEU A 116 11.81 5.27 17.83
N LEU A 117 11.10 6.22 17.22
CA LEU A 117 10.60 6.04 15.86
C LEU A 117 11.73 5.99 14.83
N ASP A 118 12.80 6.76 15.06
CA ASP A 118 14.01 6.68 14.24
C ASP A 118 14.71 5.32 14.37
N GLU A 119 14.83 4.81 15.60
CA GLU A 119 15.37 3.49 15.91
C GLU A 119 14.51 2.36 15.33
N ALA A 120 13.19 2.43 15.42
CA ALA A 120 12.28 1.44 14.85
C ALA A 120 12.42 1.35 13.34
N ALA A 121 12.45 2.49 12.63
CA ALA A 121 12.66 2.55 11.19
C ALA A 121 14.04 2.01 10.80
N GLU A 122 15.08 2.34 11.56
CA GLU A 122 16.45 1.87 11.35
C GLU A 122 16.56 0.35 11.52
N THR A 123 16.00 -0.18 12.61
CA THR A 123 15.96 -1.62 12.91
C THR A 123 15.26 -2.38 11.80
N MET A 124 14.07 -1.93 11.40
CA MET A 124 13.31 -2.54 10.32
C MET A 124 14.12 -2.65 9.02
N LEU A 125 14.75 -1.55 8.59
CA LEU A 125 15.51 -1.53 7.34
C LEU A 125 16.79 -2.38 7.43
N ASN A 126 17.48 -2.38 8.56
CA ASN A 126 18.64 -3.22 8.79
C ASN A 126 18.28 -4.71 8.70
N ASP A 127 17.15 -5.11 9.32
CA ASP A 127 16.69 -6.49 9.31
C ASP A 127 16.26 -6.94 7.90
N LEU A 128 15.60 -6.05 7.13
CA LEU A 128 15.29 -6.31 5.72
C LEU A 128 16.56 -6.51 4.90
N GLU A 129 17.54 -5.61 5.01
CA GLU A 129 18.80 -5.70 4.29
C GLU A 129 19.60 -6.96 4.65
N ALA A 130 19.61 -7.34 5.92
CA ALA A 130 20.23 -8.58 6.38
C ALA A 130 19.53 -9.82 5.78
N ALA A 131 18.18 -9.80 5.73
CA ALA A 131 17.42 -10.85 5.12
C ALA A 131 17.68 -10.97 3.61
N TRP A 132 17.79 -9.84 2.90
CA TRP A 132 18.14 -9.84 1.46
C TRP A 132 19.51 -10.44 1.20
N GLN A 133 20.52 -10.07 2.00
CA GLN A 133 21.87 -10.60 1.87
C GLN A 133 21.93 -12.12 2.08
N SER A 134 20.99 -12.66 2.85
CA SER A 134 20.87 -14.09 3.12
C SER A 134 20.11 -14.85 2.03
N ASP A 135 19.42 -14.14 1.11
CA ASP A 135 18.67 -14.76 0.01
C ASP A 135 19.60 -15.30 -1.07
N PRO A 136 19.44 -16.54 -1.53
CA PRO A 136 20.25 -17.12 -2.61
C PRO A 136 20.27 -16.29 -3.90
N LYS A 137 19.21 -15.56 -4.21
CA LYS A 137 19.10 -14.68 -5.39
C LYS A 137 20.01 -13.44 -5.26
N TRP A 138 20.39 -13.04 -4.05
CA TRP A 138 21.22 -11.84 -3.80
C TRP A 138 22.59 -11.86 -4.48
N LYS A 139 23.06 -13.02 -4.91
CA LYS A 139 24.35 -13.22 -5.58
C LYS A 139 24.44 -12.53 -6.95
N SER A 140 23.32 -12.31 -7.63
CA SER A 140 23.26 -11.66 -8.94
C SER A 140 22.68 -10.24 -8.85
N LYS A 141 23.04 -9.37 -9.79
CA LYS A 141 22.49 -8.00 -9.85
C LYS A 141 20.96 -8.01 -10.02
N SER A 142 20.46 -8.81 -10.94
CA SER A 142 19.01 -8.96 -11.17
C SER A 142 18.30 -9.55 -9.96
N GLY A 143 18.90 -10.53 -9.28
CA GLY A 143 18.33 -11.13 -8.07
C GLY A 143 18.26 -10.14 -6.91
N ARG A 144 19.27 -9.27 -6.74
CA ARG A 144 19.21 -8.19 -5.73
C ARG A 144 18.05 -7.25 -5.98
N THR A 145 17.87 -6.82 -7.22
CA THR A 145 16.75 -5.96 -7.59
C THR A 145 15.42 -6.67 -7.32
N ALA A 146 15.27 -7.92 -7.74
CA ALA A 146 14.03 -8.67 -7.56
C ALA A 146 13.65 -8.84 -6.07
N VAL A 147 14.59 -9.28 -5.22
CA VAL A 147 14.34 -9.49 -3.79
C VAL A 147 13.95 -8.18 -3.10
N ARG A 148 14.63 -7.09 -3.41
CA ARG A 148 14.33 -5.77 -2.86
C ARG A 148 12.98 -5.24 -3.35
N ASP A 149 12.69 -5.39 -4.64
CA ASP A 149 11.44 -4.90 -5.23
C ASP A 149 10.23 -5.70 -4.75
N ASP A 150 10.35 -7.02 -4.51
CA ASP A 150 9.30 -7.82 -3.89
C ASP A 150 8.91 -7.27 -2.52
N ASP A 151 9.88 -7.01 -1.64
CA ASP A 151 9.63 -6.47 -0.31
C ASP A 151 9.15 -5.00 -0.36
N LYS A 152 9.68 -4.19 -1.29
CA LYS A 152 9.21 -2.81 -1.52
C LYS A 152 7.72 -2.76 -1.88
N VAL A 153 7.27 -3.67 -2.71
CA VAL A 153 5.85 -3.75 -3.09
C VAL A 153 4.98 -4.03 -1.85
N ILE A 154 5.38 -4.97 -0.99
CA ILE A 154 4.65 -5.25 0.25
C ILE A 154 4.70 -4.04 1.19
N LEU A 155 5.86 -3.39 1.32
CA LEU A 155 6.02 -2.17 2.12
C LEU A 155 5.08 -1.06 1.66
N ALA A 156 5.05 -0.77 0.35
CA ALA A 156 4.29 0.35 -0.20
C ALA A 156 2.77 0.09 -0.29
N ILE A 157 2.35 -1.17 -0.54
CA ILE A 157 0.96 -1.52 -0.86
C ILE A 157 0.22 -2.12 0.34
N PHE A 158 0.93 -2.74 1.27
CA PHE A 158 0.32 -3.36 2.45
C PHE A 158 0.75 -2.69 3.75
N PHE A 159 2.06 -2.61 4.03
CA PHE A 159 2.56 -2.12 5.33
C PHE A 159 2.17 -0.65 5.59
N VAL A 160 2.56 0.24 4.69
CA VAL A 160 2.29 1.68 4.86
C VAL A 160 0.78 1.96 4.89
N PRO A 161 -0.05 1.44 3.96
CA PRO A 161 -1.48 1.68 4.01
C PRO A 161 -2.17 1.05 5.22
N ALA A 162 -1.73 -0.12 5.72
CA ALA A 162 -2.29 -0.73 6.91
C ALA A 162 -1.96 0.07 8.18
N LEU A 163 -0.71 0.51 8.33
CA LEU A 163 -0.29 1.33 9.46
C LEU A 163 -1.00 2.70 9.47
N ARG A 164 -1.16 3.34 8.30
CA ARG A 164 -1.89 4.60 8.16
C ARG A 164 -3.37 4.46 8.43
N LYS A 165 -4.00 3.38 7.95
CA LYS A 165 -5.42 3.11 8.15
C LYS A 165 -5.79 2.95 9.62
N GLN A 166 -4.90 2.40 10.45
CA GLN A 166 -5.10 2.27 11.89
C GLN A 166 -5.08 3.61 12.62
N ALA A 167 -4.54 4.66 12.01
CA ALA A 167 -4.49 6.02 12.57
C ALA A 167 -3.94 6.07 14.02
N LEU A 168 -2.96 5.20 14.33
CA LEU A 168 -2.26 5.20 15.59
C LEU A 168 -1.40 6.47 15.73
N SER A 169 -1.01 6.83 16.95
CA SER A 169 -0.23 8.05 17.20
C SER A 169 1.11 8.05 16.43
N VAL A 170 1.68 6.87 16.19
CA VAL A 170 2.97 6.69 15.49
C VAL A 170 2.84 6.55 13.97
N SER A 171 1.63 6.35 13.42
CA SER A 171 1.44 5.89 12.04
C SER A 171 2.12 6.77 11.00
N GLU A 172 1.80 8.05 10.95
CA GLU A 172 2.33 8.96 9.91
C GLU A 172 3.83 9.21 10.08
N GLU A 173 4.27 9.40 11.32
CA GLU A 173 5.67 9.71 11.59
C GLU A 173 6.57 8.52 11.30
N LEU A 174 6.16 7.31 11.68
CA LEU A 174 6.92 6.08 11.37
C LEU A 174 6.97 5.81 9.87
N CYS A 175 5.84 5.94 9.16
CA CYS A 175 5.82 5.81 7.70
C CYS A 175 6.78 6.79 7.02
N THR A 176 6.78 8.05 7.47
CA THR A 176 7.67 9.10 6.94
C THR A 176 9.14 8.74 7.17
N ARG A 177 9.51 8.31 8.39
CA ARG A 177 10.89 7.95 8.70
C ARG A 177 11.38 6.74 7.91
N ILE A 178 10.55 5.71 7.79
CA ILE A 178 10.87 4.53 6.97
C ILE A 178 11.09 4.97 5.51
N HIS A 179 10.20 5.79 4.98
CA HIS A 179 10.31 6.28 3.61
C HIS A 179 11.59 7.11 3.38
N GLU A 180 11.87 8.11 4.24
CA GLU A 180 13.04 8.94 4.13
C GLU A 180 14.34 8.14 4.19
N LYS A 181 14.44 7.20 5.15
CA LYS A 181 15.61 6.33 5.29
C LYS A 181 15.75 5.38 4.08
N TRP A 182 14.64 4.82 3.59
CA TRP A 182 14.66 4.02 2.38
C TRP A 182 15.19 4.79 1.18
N MET A 183 14.70 6.02 0.96
CA MET A 183 15.13 6.87 -0.16
C MET A 183 16.63 7.20 -0.12
N VAL A 184 17.18 7.36 1.08
CA VAL A 184 18.61 7.60 1.28
C VAL A 184 19.43 6.34 0.98
N ARG A 185 18.99 5.17 1.47
CA ARG A 185 19.71 3.90 1.32
C ARG A 185 19.58 3.28 -0.08
N HIS A 186 18.42 3.50 -0.73
CA HIS A 186 18.05 2.89 -2.00
C HIS A 186 17.57 3.94 -3.01
N PRO A 187 18.43 4.89 -3.43
CA PRO A 187 18.04 5.98 -4.32
C PRO A 187 17.63 5.50 -5.72
N ASP A 188 17.97 4.26 -6.07
CA ASP A 188 17.58 3.56 -7.29
C ASP A 188 16.25 2.77 -7.16
N SER A 189 15.62 2.78 -5.99
CA SER A 189 14.41 2.00 -5.70
C SER A 189 13.41 2.82 -4.91
N LEU A 190 12.86 3.85 -5.53
CA LEU A 190 11.90 4.77 -4.91
C LEU A 190 10.54 4.13 -4.71
N PHE A 191 9.80 4.56 -3.69
CA PHE A 191 8.37 4.30 -3.54
C PHE A 191 7.67 5.54 -2.98
N TYR A 192 6.34 5.54 -3.03
CA TYR A 192 5.53 6.64 -2.53
C TYR A 192 4.66 6.18 -1.37
N LEU A 193 4.45 7.05 -0.39
CA LEU A 193 3.55 6.79 0.72
C LEU A 193 2.09 6.87 0.21
N GLY A 194 1.48 5.71 0.03
CA GLY A 194 0.08 5.56 -0.35
C GLY A 194 -0.84 5.45 0.86
N ASP A 195 -2.13 5.44 0.59
CA ASP A 195 -3.17 5.10 1.55
C ASP A 195 -4.12 4.07 0.96
N TYR A 196 -4.83 3.36 1.85
CA TYR A 196 -5.74 2.27 1.45
C TYR A 196 -6.85 2.75 0.51
N GLU A 197 -7.45 3.91 0.78
CA GLU A 197 -8.57 4.43 -0.01
C GLU A 197 -8.14 4.79 -1.44
N THR A 198 -6.95 5.36 -1.59
CA THR A 198 -6.36 5.63 -2.90
C THR A 198 -6.10 4.36 -3.68
N LEU A 199 -5.54 3.33 -3.03
CA LEU A 199 -5.27 2.03 -3.66
C LEU A 199 -6.59 1.37 -4.10
N VAL A 200 -7.54 1.19 -3.18
CA VAL A 200 -8.86 0.61 -3.48
C VAL A 200 -9.63 1.47 -4.47
N GLY A 201 -9.54 2.79 -4.36
CA GLY A 201 -10.10 3.74 -5.32
C GLY A 201 -9.52 3.55 -6.72
N GLY A 202 -8.22 3.26 -6.83
CA GLY A 202 -7.56 2.88 -8.07
C GLY A 202 -8.19 1.63 -8.69
N PHE A 203 -8.50 0.62 -7.89
CA PHE A 203 -9.20 -0.58 -8.33
C PHE A 203 -10.69 -0.35 -8.63
N ARG A 204 -11.37 0.56 -7.90
CA ARG A 204 -12.83 0.81 -8.02
C ARG A 204 -13.21 1.86 -9.08
N LYS A 205 -12.50 2.98 -9.17
CA LYS A 205 -12.88 4.14 -10.00
C LYS A 205 -12.96 3.87 -11.50
N LYS A 206 -12.47 2.75 -11.96
CA LYS A 206 -12.17 2.52 -13.37
C LYS A 206 -13.10 1.51 -14.05
N PHE A 207 -14.32 1.34 -13.53
CA PHE A 207 -15.32 0.45 -14.12
C PHE A 207 -15.91 0.95 -15.44
N LEU A 208 -15.79 2.24 -15.76
CA LEU A 208 -16.45 2.86 -16.90
C LEU A 208 -15.47 3.08 -18.07
N GLY A 209 -14.99 1.97 -18.65
CA GLY A 209 -14.41 2.06 -19.99
C GLY A 209 -12.94 2.46 -20.09
N LEU A 210 -12.14 2.34 -19.06
CA LEU A 210 -10.72 2.69 -19.12
C LEU A 210 -9.84 1.56 -19.62
N CYS A 211 -8.87 1.91 -20.46
CA CYS A 211 -7.76 1.04 -20.85
C CYS A 211 -6.56 1.32 -19.92
N PHE A 212 -6.52 0.69 -18.74
CA PHE A 212 -5.55 0.98 -17.65
C PHE A 212 -4.12 1.21 -18.14
N ILE A 213 -3.52 0.19 -18.75
CA ILE A 213 -2.13 0.24 -19.23
C ILE A 213 -1.99 1.32 -20.31
N THR A 214 -2.90 1.35 -21.29
CA THR A 214 -2.84 2.34 -22.37
C THR A 214 -3.04 3.76 -21.83
N THR A 215 -3.94 3.97 -20.89
CA THR A 215 -4.15 5.26 -20.21
C THR A 215 -2.88 5.70 -19.49
N ALA A 216 -2.29 4.83 -18.67
CA ALA A 216 -1.06 5.15 -17.94
C ALA A 216 0.12 5.47 -18.88
N VAL A 217 0.24 4.75 -19.99
CA VAL A 217 1.26 5.04 -21.02
C VAL A 217 1.01 6.39 -21.69
N CYS A 218 -0.23 6.71 -22.05
CA CYS A 218 -0.57 8.02 -22.66
C CYS A 218 -0.33 9.16 -21.67
N GLU A 219 -0.75 9.00 -20.42
CA GLU A 219 -0.52 10.00 -19.35
C GLU A 219 0.99 10.23 -19.12
N ALA A 220 1.79 9.16 -19.11
CA ALA A 220 3.25 9.27 -18.96
C ALA A 220 3.93 10.01 -20.12
N GLN A 221 3.27 10.09 -21.28
CA GLN A 221 3.70 10.86 -22.44
C GLN A 221 3.07 12.27 -22.50
N GLY A 222 2.29 12.66 -21.48
CA GLY A 222 1.58 13.94 -21.47
C GLY A 222 0.42 14.04 -22.47
N LEU A 223 -0.09 12.90 -22.96
CA LEU A 223 -1.21 12.86 -23.89
C LEU A 223 -2.54 12.95 -23.11
N PRO A 224 -3.53 13.69 -23.64
CA PRO A 224 -4.83 13.80 -23.00
C PRO A 224 -5.66 12.51 -23.11
N ASP A 225 -6.66 12.35 -22.23
CA ASP A 225 -7.51 11.16 -22.15
C ASP A 225 -8.40 10.91 -23.40
N ASP A 226 -8.55 11.91 -24.24
CA ASP A 226 -9.27 11.87 -25.51
C ASP A 226 -8.32 11.77 -26.74
N CYS A 227 -7.05 11.46 -26.55
CA CYS A 227 -6.11 11.31 -27.65
C CYS A 227 -6.56 10.20 -28.62
N ALA A 228 -6.15 10.35 -29.90
CA ALA A 228 -6.54 9.44 -30.96
C ALA A 228 -6.18 7.99 -30.68
N GLU A 229 -5.03 7.76 -30.07
CA GLU A 229 -4.52 6.45 -29.70
C GLU A 229 -5.46 5.76 -28.68
N LEU A 230 -5.79 6.48 -27.58
CA LEU A 230 -6.66 5.95 -26.53
C LEU A 230 -8.10 5.71 -27.03
N THR A 231 -8.58 6.63 -27.86
CA THR A 231 -9.91 6.50 -28.51
C THR A 231 -9.96 5.26 -29.39
N ALA A 232 -8.91 4.96 -30.17
CA ALA A 232 -8.85 3.78 -31.03
C ALA A 232 -8.85 2.48 -30.20
N PHE A 233 -8.08 2.42 -29.11
CA PHE A 233 -8.08 1.24 -28.22
C PHE A 233 -9.42 1.03 -27.51
N ARG A 234 -10.10 2.09 -27.11
CA ARG A 234 -11.44 2.00 -26.52
C ARG A 234 -12.45 1.46 -27.55
N ALA A 235 -12.43 1.97 -28.77
CA ALA A 235 -13.27 1.50 -29.86
C ALA A 235 -12.96 0.04 -30.22
N PHE A 236 -11.71 -0.36 -30.25
CA PHE A 236 -11.28 -1.74 -30.47
C PHE A 236 -11.82 -2.69 -29.38
N ARG A 237 -11.69 -2.31 -28.09
CA ARG A 237 -12.21 -3.11 -26.98
C ARG A 237 -13.72 -3.26 -27.05
N ASP A 238 -14.43 -2.13 -27.21
CA ASP A 238 -15.91 -2.09 -27.11
C ASP A 238 -16.60 -2.65 -28.36
N GLY A 239 -15.97 -2.53 -29.53
CA GLY A 239 -16.46 -3.06 -30.78
C GLY A 239 -15.96 -4.48 -31.05
N TYR A 240 -14.72 -4.58 -31.51
CA TYR A 240 -14.17 -5.84 -32.02
C TYR A 240 -13.92 -6.89 -30.93
N LEU A 241 -13.19 -6.51 -29.85
CA LEU A 241 -12.75 -7.49 -28.84
C LEU A 241 -13.97 -8.08 -28.11
N ARG A 242 -14.94 -7.25 -27.75
CA ARG A 242 -16.17 -7.71 -27.06
C ARG A 242 -17.01 -8.64 -27.94
N ALA A 243 -16.95 -8.51 -29.23
CA ALA A 243 -17.63 -9.39 -30.18
C ALA A 243 -16.92 -10.74 -30.43
N CYS A 244 -15.66 -10.90 -29.97
CA CYS A 244 -14.95 -12.16 -30.07
C CYS A 244 -15.53 -13.20 -29.09
N PRO A 245 -15.50 -14.52 -29.41
CA PRO A 245 -16.00 -15.57 -28.52
C PRO A 245 -15.35 -15.60 -27.14
N ASP A 246 -14.06 -15.24 -27.04
CA ASP A 246 -13.28 -15.14 -25.80
C ASP A 246 -13.14 -13.71 -25.27
N GLY A 247 -13.78 -12.74 -25.90
CA GLY A 247 -13.57 -11.34 -25.67
C GLY A 247 -13.95 -10.87 -24.27
N GLU A 248 -15.11 -11.26 -23.77
CA GLU A 248 -15.57 -10.90 -22.42
C GLU A 248 -14.64 -11.50 -21.34
N ALA A 249 -14.15 -12.73 -21.53
CA ALA A 249 -13.20 -13.36 -20.61
C ALA A 249 -11.85 -12.62 -20.59
N LEU A 250 -11.32 -12.24 -21.76
CA LEU A 250 -10.08 -11.46 -21.87
C LEU A 250 -10.21 -10.07 -21.28
N ILE A 251 -11.36 -9.43 -21.43
CA ILE A 251 -11.65 -8.13 -20.83
C ILE A 251 -11.73 -8.24 -19.31
N ALA A 252 -12.38 -9.28 -18.78
CA ALA A 252 -12.47 -9.52 -17.34
C ALA A 252 -11.08 -9.80 -16.73
N GLU A 253 -10.28 -10.68 -17.37
CA GLU A 253 -8.88 -10.96 -17.01
C GLU A 253 -8.07 -9.66 -16.97
N TYR A 254 -8.14 -8.86 -18.02
CA TYR A 254 -7.45 -7.57 -18.10
C TYR A 254 -7.82 -6.63 -16.96
N TYR A 255 -9.11 -6.48 -16.66
CA TYR A 255 -9.57 -5.60 -15.58
C TYR A 255 -9.18 -6.09 -14.18
N ASN A 256 -8.90 -7.37 -14.03
CA ASN A 256 -8.39 -7.92 -12.78
C ASN A 256 -6.90 -7.60 -12.56
N ILE A 257 -6.07 -7.75 -13.60
CA ILE A 257 -4.61 -7.69 -13.47
C ILE A 257 -4.01 -6.31 -13.80
N ALA A 258 -4.58 -5.57 -14.74
CA ALA A 258 -3.99 -4.32 -15.25
C ALA A 258 -3.81 -3.22 -14.18
N PRO A 259 -4.73 -3.04 -13.21
CA PRO A 259 -4.51 -2.09 -12.12
C PRO A 259 -3.26 -2.41 -11.29
N GLY A 260 -3.04 -3.69 -10.98
CA GLY A 260 -1.85 -4.14 -10.24
C GLY A 260 -0.57 -3.87 -11.02
N ILE A 261 -0.55 -4.17 -12.32
CA ILE A 261 0.60 -3.89 -13.20
C ILE A 261 0.93 -2.39 -13.19
N VAL A 262 -0.06 -1.53 -13.40
CA VAL A 262 0.14 -0.07 -13.40
C VAL A 262 0.67 0.40 -12.05
N THR A 263 0.11 -0.08 -10.94
CA THR A 263 0.56 0.25 -9.59
C THR A 263 2.03 -0.15 -9.39
N CYS A 264 2.43 -1.35 -9.82
CA CYS A 264 3.82 -1.80 -9.71
C CYS A 264 4.78 -0.94 -10.56
N ILE A 265 4.39 -0.56 -11.78
CA ILE A 265 5.19 0.31 -12.64
C ILE A 265 5.32 1.71 -12.01
N ASP A 266 4.24 2.26 -11.47
CA ASP A 266 4.24 3.58 -10.84
C ASP A 266 5.14 3.66 -9.59
N LEU A 267 5.37 2.53 -8.92
CA LEU A 267 6.33 2.41 -7.82
C LEU A 267 7.80 2.36 -8.29
N CYS A 268 8.06 2.20 -9.58
CA CYS A 268 9.43 2.16 -10.11
C CYS A 268 9.98 3.59 -10.28
N SER A 269 11.25 3.78 -9.92
CA SER A 269 11.96 5.05 -10.13
C SER A 269 12.10 5.42 -11.61
N ASP A 270 12.18 4.42 -12.47
CA ASP A 270 12.31 4.51 -13.92
C ASP A 270 10.98 4.35 -14.66
N ARG A 271 9.83 4.61 -13.97
CA ARG A 271 8.48 4.42 -14.52
C ARG A 271 8.29 5.03 -15.91
N ALA A 272 8.81 6.24 -16.13
CA ALA A 272 8.71 6.91 -17.42
C ALA A 272 9.39 6.10 -18.54
N SER A 273 10.59 5.55 -18.28
CA SER A 273 11.31 4.68 -19.21
C SER A 273 10.55 3.38 -19.46
N LYS A 274 9.96 2.76 -18.41
CA LYS A 274 9.16 1.55 -18.53
C LYS A 274 7.92 1.78 -19.40
N TYR A 275 7.20 2.87 -19.19
CA TYR A 275 6.07 3.24 -20.04
C TYR A 275 6.49 3.55 -21.48
N ALA A 276 7.64 4.18 -21.70
CA ALA A 276 8.16 4.39 -23.05
C ALA A 276 8.45 3.04 -23.75
N VAL A 277 9.09 2.09 -23.07
CA VAL A 277 9.34 0.74 -23.60
C VAL A 277 8.04 0.00 -23.94
N ILE A 278 7.03 0.07 -23.04
CA ILE A 278 5.71 -0.54 -23.29
C ILE A 278 5.07 0.08 -24.52
N ARG A 279 5.14 1.39 -24.67
CA ARG A 279 4.62 2.08 -25.84
C ARG A 279 5.29 1.62 -27.12
N GLU A 280 6.61 1.74 -27.21
CA GLU A 280 7.37 1.41 -28.41
C GLU A 280 7.27 -0.06 -28.81
N THR A 281 7.37 -0.95 -27.81
CA THR A 281 7.39 -2.40 -28.08
C THR A 281 6.01 -2.94 -28.40
N TRP A 282 4.96 -2.42 -27.78
CA TRP A 282 3.64 -3.04 -27.81
C TRP A 282 2.53 -2.14 -28.34
N LEU A 283 2.33 -0.94 -27.77
CA LEU A 283 1.15 -0.14 -28.09
C LEU A 283 1.23 0.51 -29.46
N GLU A 284 2.36 1.06 -29.87
CA GLU A 284 2.51 1.62 -31.21
C GLU A 284 2.30 0.60 -32.33
N PRO A 285 2.87 -0.63 -32.24
CA PRO A 285 2.53 -1.69 -33.18
C PRO A 285 1.05 -2.11 -33.13
N CYS A 286 0.41 -2.16 -31.95
CA CYS A 286 -1.02 -2.42 -31.84
C CYS A 286 -1.85 -1.31 -32.50
N TYR A 287 -1.51 -0.05 -32.22
CA TYR A 287 -2.21 1.11 -32.81
C TYR A 287 -2.09 1.11 -34.34
N ARG A 288 -0.91 0.80 -34.87
CA ARG A 288 -0.72 0.64 -36.33
C ARG A 288 -1.57 -0.50 -36.89
N ASP A 289 -1.67 -1.63 -36.21
CA ASP A 289 -2.55 -2.72 -36.63
C ASP A 289 -4.02 -2.27 -36.69
N LEU A 290 -4.48 -1.42 -35.76
CA LEU A 290 -5.83 -0.83 -35.79
C LEU A 290 -6.02 0.13 -36.97
N GLN A 291 -5.05 1.01 -37.23
CA GLN A 291 -5.10 1.96 -38.34
C GLN A 291 -5.14 1.25 -39.70
N GLU A 292 -4.49 0.09 -39.80
CA GLU A 292 -4.46 -0.74 -41.02
C GLU A 292 -5.62 -1.74 -41.07
N ASN A 293 -6.65 -1.57 -40.21
CA ASN A 293 -7.82 -2.43 -40.13
C ASN A 293 -7.48 -3.94 -39.94
N ARG A 294 -6.51 -4.20 -39.03
CA ARG A 294 -6.07 -5.57 -38.66
C ARG A 294 -6.34 -5.85 -37.18
N PRO A 295 -7.60 -5.84 -36.73
CA PRO A 295 -7.94 -5.93 -35.31
C PRO A 295 -7.54 -7.28 -34.68
N GLU A 296 -7.49 -8.36 -35.44
CA GLU A 296 -7.05 -9.69 -34.97
C GLU A 296 -5.59 -9.68 -34.53
N ARG A 297 -4.71 -9.08 -35.33
CA ARG A 297 -3.29 -8.92 -35.01
C ARG A 297 -3.10 -8.02 -33.79
N CYS A 298 -3.88 -6.96 -33.70
CA CYS A 298 -3.91 -6.10 -32.50
C CYS A 298 -4.28 -6.92 -31.26
N LYS A 299 -5.34 -7.75 -31.31
CA LYS A 299 -5.77 -8.64 -30.22
C LYS A 299 -4.63 -9.55 -29.77
N GLU A 300 -4.02 -10.30 -30.69
CA GLU A 300 -2.92 -11.21 -30.37
C GLU A 300 -1.76 -10.51 -29.70
N ARG A 301 -1.36 -9.34 -30.21
CA ARG A 301 -0.26 -8.54 -29.68
C ARG A 301 -0.59 -7.97 -28.30
N TYR A 302 -1.80 -7.42 -28.14
CA TYR A 302 -2.25 -6.82 -26.89
C TYR A 302 -2.35 -7.87 -25.78
N VAL A 303 -2.93 -9.03 -26.06
CA VAL A 303 -2.98 -10.15 -25.11
C VAL A 303 -1.58 -10.61 -24.70
N ARG A 304 -0.65 -10.72 -25.68
CA ARG A 304 0.74 -11.07 -25.40
C ARG A 304 1.44 -10.03 -24.54
N MET A 305 1.20 -8.74 -24.78
CA MET A 305 1.69 -7.64 -23.93
C MET A 305 1.21 -7.81 -22.50
N VAL A 306 -0.09 -7.93 -22.30
CA VAL A 306 -0.70 -8.01 -20.95
C VAL A 306 -0.13 -9.19 -20.18
N ARG A 307 -0.04 -10.37 -20.77
CA ARG A 307 0.53 -11.57 -20.14
C ARG A 307 2.04 -11.48 -19.92
N SER A 308 2.76 -10.69 -20.73
CA SER A 308 4.18 -10.43 -20.50
C SER A 308 4.38 -9.54 -19.29
N LEU A 309 3.58 -8.47 -19.19
CA LEU A 309 3.62 -7.55 -18.06
C LEU A 309 3.13 -8.21 -16.76
N GLU A 310 2.09 -9.05 -16.82
CA GLU A 310 1.66 -9.84 -15.67
C GLU A 310 2.79 -10.70 -15.11
N ARG A 311 3.50 -11.42 -15.97
CA ARG A 311 4.66 -12.24 -15.55
C ARG A 311 5.81 -11.40 -15.00
N GLU A 312 6.00 -10.20 -15.51
CA GLU A 312 7.07 -9.30 -15.08
C GLU A 312 6.77 -8.65 -13.70
N TYR A 313 5.52 -8.24 -13.49
CA TYR A 313 5.15 -7.43 -12.33
C TYR A 313 4.32 -8.14 -11.26
N LEU A 314 3.62 -9.23 -11.61
CA LEU A 314 2.69 -9.93 -10.71
C LEU A 314 3.01 -11.42 -10.50
N SER A 315 4.13 -11.94 -11.08
CA SER A 315 4.45 -13.39 -11.02
C SER A 315 5.72 -13.72 -10.23
#